data_adae98a1bf2f400357d0a6cc3027df4e
#
_entry.id   adae98a1bf2f400357d0a6cc3027df4e
#
_cell.length_a   1.000
_cell.length_b   1.000
_cell.length_c   1.000
_cell.angle_alpha   90.00
_cell.angle_beta   90.00
_cell.angle_gamma   90.00
#
_symmetry.space_group_name_H-M   'P 1'
#
loop_
_entity.id
_entity.type
_entity.pdbx_description
1 polymer ?
#
loop_
_entity_poly.entity_id
_entity_poly.type
_entity_poly.pdbx_seq_one_letter_code
_entity_poly.pdbx_strand_id
1 'polypeptide(L)'
;MVVRNIFVTFAERKRKMRVISFAAIRDFIAKHADAEKPLKDWYKEVTRAYWSNFSDIKKTFNSVDYVGNDRYVFDIKGNTYRIVTIVLFINQKVYIRFVGTHEEYDRIKDIKNI
;
A
#
# COMPACT_ATOMS: atom_id res chain seq x y z
N MET A 1 8.79 3.77 -35.87
CA MET A 1 7.58 4.37 -35.28
C MET A 1 6.85 3.38 -34.40
N VAL A 2 6.37 2.29 -34.97
CA VAL A 2 5.62 1.29 -34.23
C VAL A 2 6.46 0.68 -33.11
N VAL A 3 7.71 0.35 -33.41
CA VAL A 3 8.62 -0.25 -32.42
C VAL A 3 8.83 0.71 -31.25
N ARG A 4 9.01 1.99 -31.55
CA ARG A 4 9.22 3.02 -30.54
C ARG A 4 8.01 3.14 -29.63
N ASN A 5 6.80 3.13 -30.18
CA ASN A 5 5.58 3.24 -29.39
C ASN A 5 5.41 2.01 -28.50
N ILE A 6 5.70 0.83 -29.01
CA ILE A 6 5.61 -0.39 -28.24
C ILE A 6 6.60 -0.34 -27.08
N PHE A 7 7.81 0.15 -27.32
CA PHE A 7 8.83 0.26 -26.29
C PHE A 7 8.37 1.17 -25.16
N VAL A 8 7.85 2.35 -25.48
CA VAL A 8 7.39 3.30 -24.47
C VAL A 8 6.24 2.71 -23.66
N THR A 9 5.27 2.10 -24.33
CA THR A 9 4.13 1.47 -23.67
C THR A 9 4.58 0.37 -22.72
N PHE A 10 5.55 -0.43 -23.16
CA PHE A 10 6.09 -1.50 -22.35
C PHE A 10 6.77 -0.95 -21.09
N ALA A 11 7.58 0.11 -21.26
CA ALA A 11 8.27 0.73 -20.13
C ALA A 11 7.29 1.32 -19.12
N GLU A 12 6.21 1.95 -19.60
CA GLU A 12 5.19 2.50 -18.71
C GLU A 12 4.48 1.41 -17.94
N ARG A 13 4.17 0.29 -18.57
CA ARG A 13 3.53 -0.84 -17.90
C ARG A 13 4.43 -1.50 -16.87
N LYS A 14 5.75 -1.27 -16.96
CA LYS A 14 6.71 -1.78 -15.99
C LYS A 14 6.93 -0.82 -14.83
N ARG A 15 6.27 0.34 -14.84
CA ARG A 15 6.39 1.29 -13.74
C ARG A 15 5.85 0.67 -12.47
N LYS A 16 6.66 0.70 -11.42
CA LYS A 16 6.30 0.12 -10.13
C LYS A 16 5.56 1.12 -9.27
N MET A 17 4.93 0.59 -8.21
CA MET A 17 4.19 1.44 -7.28
C MET A 17 5.16 2.37 -6.54
N ARG A 18 4.68 3.58 -6.26
CA ARG A 18 5.38 4.55 -5.43
C ARG A 18 4.57 4.77 -4.16
N VAL A 19 5.25 4.65 -3.02
CA VAL A 19 4.62 4.89 -1.71
C VAL A 19 4.86 6.34 -1.31
N ILE A 20 3.78 7.02 -0.97
CA ILE A 20 3.82 8.42 -0.56
C ILE A 20 3.48 8.50 0.92
N SER A 21 4.26 9.33 1.64
CA SER A 21 4.17 9.55 3.08
C SER A 21 4.84 8.44 3.88
N PHE A 22 6.05 8.05 3.45
CA PHE A 22 6.85 7.10 4.23
C PHE A 22 7.11 7.60 5.65
N ALA A 23 7.01 8.91 5.87
CA ALA A 23 7.16 9.49 7.19
C ALA A 23 6.18 8.88 8.20
N ALA A 24 4.98 8.51 7.77
CA ALA A 24 3.99 7.87 8.65
C ALA A 24 4.52 6.54 9.20
N ILE A 25 5.19 5.77 8.35
CA ILE A 25 5.81 4.51 8.76
C ILE A 25 6.94 4.77 9.75
N ARG A 26 7.82 5.72 9.42
CA ARG A 26 8.96 6.06 10.27
C ARG A 26 8.49 6.51 11.67
N ASP A 27 7.47 7.36 11.71
CA ASP A 27 6.96 7.88 12.98
C ASP A 27 6.31 6.78 13.80
N PHE A 28 5.62 5.86 13.15
CA PHE A 28 4.99 4.74 13.86
C PHE A 28 6.04 3.81 14.44
N ILE A 29 7.10 3.50 13.69
CA ILE A 29 8.19 2.62 14.14
C ILE A 29 8.86 3.20 15.39
N ALA A 30 8.98 4.52 15.48
CA ALA A 30 9.59 5.17 16.64
C ALA A 30 8.84 4.85 17.93
N LYS A 31 7.54 4.59 17.85
CA LYS A 31 6.70 4.27 18.99
C LYS A 31 6.44 2.77 19.14
N HIS A 32 6.62 2.01 18.08
CA HIS A 32 6.34 0.57 18.01
C HIS A 32 7.49 -0.12 17.31
N ALA A 33 8.58 -0.36 18.04
CA ALA A 33 9.81 -0.89 17.47
C ALA A 33 9.62 -2.26 16.80
N ASP A 34 8.70 -3.06 17.30
CA ASP A 34 8.42 -4.39 16.74
C ASP A 34 7.70 -4.33 15.39
N ALA A 35 7.23 -3.16 15.01
CA ALA A 35 6.60 -2.95 13.69
C ALA A 35 7.63 -2.66 12.61
N GLU A 36 8.89 -2.44 12.95
CA GLU A 36 9.91 -1.97 11.99
C GLU A 36 10.08 -2.94 10.83
N LYS A 37 10.42 -4.20 11.13
CA LYS A 37 10.67 -5.17 10.07
C LYS A 37 9.42 -5.44 9.23
N PRO A 38 8.25 -5.73 9.83
CA PRO A 38 7.05 -5.96 9.04
C PRO A 38 6.65 -4.78 8.15
N LEU A 39 6.78 -3.55 8.64
CA LEU A 39 6.43 -2.37 7.83
C LEU A 39 7.43 -2.12 6.72
N LYS A 40 8.72 -2.33 6.99
CA LYS A 40 9.74 -2.19 5.95
C LYS A 40 9.61 -3.29 4.90
N ASP A 41 9.24 -4.50 5.30
CA ASP A 41 8.97 -5.58 4.36
C ASP A 41 7.77 -5.23 3.49
N TRP A 42 6.71 -4.69 4.07
CA TRP A 42 5.54 -4.23 3.32
C TRP A 42 5.95 -3.17 2.29
N TYR A 43 6.71 -2.17 2.73
CA TYR A 43 7.19 -1.10 1.85
C TYR A 43 7.99 -1.67 0.67
N LYS A 44 8.89 -2.60 0.97
CA LYS A 44 9.72 -3.21 -0.05
C LYS A 44 8.88 -3.98 -1.08
N GLU A 45 7.90 -4.75 -0.60
CA GLU A 45 7.03 -5.51 -1.50
C GLU A 45 6.20 -4.59 -2.38
N VAL A 46 5.63 -3.52 -1.81
CA VAL A 46 4.82 -2.57 -2.57
C VAL A 46 5.65 -1.88 -3.64
N THR A 47 6.83 -1.40 -3.29
CA THR A 47 7.65 -0.64 -4.23
C THR A 47 8.23 -1.49 -5.35
N ARG A 48 8.20 -2.80 -5.21
CA ARG A 48 8.62 -3.74 -6.27
C ARG A 48 7.48 -4.20 -7.16
N ALA A 49 6.24 -3.93 -6.76
CA ALA A 49 5.06 -4.45 -7.43
C ALA A 49 4.59 -3.51 -8.53
N TYR A 50 3.91 -4.08 -9.50
CA TYR A 50 3.08 -3.36 -10.45
C TYR A 50 1.67 -3.91 -10.30
N TRP A 51 0.73 -3.07 -9.89
CA TRP A 51 -0.65 -3.48 -9.70
C TRP A 51 -1.55 -2.73 -10.68
N SER A 52 -2.47 -3.44 -11.33
CA SER A 52 -3.49 -2.82 -12.16
C SER A 52 -4.88 -2.95 -11.58
N ASN A 53 -5.05 -3.79 -10.55
CA ASN A 53 -6.37 -4.01 -9.94
C ASN A 53 -6.20 -4.68 -8.57
N PHE A 54 -7.32 -4.87 -7.88
CA PHE A 54 -7.33 -5.48 -6.55
C PHE A 54 -6.78 -6.91 -6.57
N SER A 55 -7.07 -7.66 -7.62
CA SER A 55 -6.57 -9.03 -7.74
C SER A 55 -5.04 -9.08 -7.68
N ASP A 56 -4.37 -8.10 -8.29
CA ASP A 56 -2.92 -8.02 -8.26
C ASP A 56 -2.41 -7.78 -6.84
N ILE A 57 -3.09 -6.93 -6.08
CA ILE A 57 -2.72 -6.70 -4.68
C ILE A 57 -2.83 -8.00 -3.89
N LYS A 58 -3.92 -8.74 -4.11
CA LYS A 58 -4.16 -10.00 -3.40
C LYS A 58 -3.08 -11.04 -3.67
N LYS A 59 -2.46 -11.01 -4.84
CA LYS A 59 -1.38 -11.93 -5.17
C LYS A 59 -0.10 -11.60 -4.40
N THR A 60 0.08 -10.33 -4.06
CA THR A 60 1.24 -9.90 -3.25
C THR A 60 0.97 -10.06 -1.77
N PHE A 61 -0.23 -9.70 -1.33
CA PHE A 61 -0.63 -9.72 0.09
C PHE A 61 -1.97 -10.44 0.25
N ASN A 62 -1.97 -11.57 0.96
CA ASN A 62 -3.21 -12.32 1.18
C ASN A 62 -4.21 -11.54 2.04
N SER A 63 -3.71 -10.80 3.02
CA SER A 63 -4.54 -10.11 4.01
C SER A 63 -4.73 -8.65 3.64
N VAL A 64 -5.36 -8.39 2.51
CA VAL A 64 -5.70 -7.03 2.12
C VAL A 64 -7.20 -6.95 1.91
N ASP A 65 -7.81 -5.88 2.43
CA ASP A 65 -9.24 -5.64 2.30
C ASP A 65 -9.48 -4.34 1.56
N TYR A 66 -10.44 -4.37 0.64
CA TYR A 66 -10.93 -3.16 0.01
C TYR A 66 -12.12 -2.65 0.84
N VAL A 67 -12.02 -1.40 1.32
CA VAL A 67 -13.05 -0.83 2.20
C VAL A 67 -13.86 0.26 1.52
N GLY A 68 -13.63 0.50 0.22
CA GLY A 68 -14.37 1.48 -0.56
C GLY A 68 -13.55 2.73 -0.85
N ASN A 69 -13.96 3.45 -1.88
CA ASN A 69 -13.40 4.76 -2.25
C ASN A 69 -11.87 4.72 -2.40
N ASP A 70 -11.36 3.67 -3.06
CA ASP A 70 -9.93 3.45 -3.32
C ASP A 70 -9.10 3.19 -2.05
N ARG A 71 -9.74 2.93 -0.90
CA ARG A 71 -9.02 2.62 0.33
C ARG A 71 -8.82 1.12 0.44
N TYR A 72 -7.56 0.75 0.74
CA TYR A 72 -7.14 -0.64 0.92
C TYR A 72 -6.43 -0.75 2.26
N VAL A 73 -6.78 -1.77 3.03
CA VAL A 73 -6.26 -1.99 4.38
C VAL A 73 -5.40 -3.24 4.38
N PHE A 74 -4.18 -3.11 4.86
CA PHE A 74 -3.22 -4.21 4.93
C PHE A 74 -2.98 -4.59 6.38
N ASP A 75 -2.97 -5.87 6.67
CA ASP A 75 -2.58 -6.39 7.96
C ASP A 75 -1.05 -6.43 8.05
N ILE A 76 -0.52 -5.98 9.17
CA ILE A 76 0.92 -5.93 9.41
C ILE A 76 1.20 -6.72 10.68
N LYS A 77 2.21 -7.58 10.63
CA LYS A 77 2.60 -8.46 11.74
C LYS A 77 1.38 -9.28 12.19
N GLY A 78 0.94 -10.20 11.31
CA GLY A 78 -0.32 -10.88 11.52
C GLY A 78 -1.46 -9.89 11.43
N ASN A 79 -2.16 -9.66 12.54
CA ASN A 79 -3.18 -8.62 12.57
C ASN A 79 -2.94 -7.63 13.71
N THR A 80 -1.68 -7.52 14.16
CA THR A 80 -1.30 -6.63 15.27
C THR A 80 -1.46 -5.17 14.87
N TYR A 81 -1.03 -4.84 13.65
CA TYR A 81 -1.07 -3.47 13.13
C TYR A 81 -1.81 -3.43 11.82
N ARG A 82 -2.26 -2.24 11.45
CA ARG A 82 -2.97 -1.97 10.21
C ARG A 82 -2.37 -0.79 9.49
N ILE A 83 -2.32 -0.88 8.17
CA ILE A 83 -1.98 0.27 7.35
C ILE A 83 -3.13 0.51 6.39
N VAL A 84 -3.64 1.74 6.36
CA VAL A 84 -4.71 2.15 5.46
C VAL A 84 -4.12 3.01 4.37
N THR A 85 -4.45 2.69 3.13
CA THR A 85 -3.87 3.36 1.98
C THR A 85 -4.96 3.78 1.00
N ILE A 86 -4.62 4.76 0.15
CA ILE A 86 -5.32 4.98 -1.10
C ILE A 86 -4.42 4.40 -2.19
N VAL A 87 -4.96 3.49 -3.00
CA VAL A 87 -4.21 2.92 -4.12
C VAL A 87 -4.79 3.45 -5.42
N LEU A 88 -3.94 4.10 -6.21
CA LEU A 88 -4.31 4.62 -7.51
C LEU A 88 -3.55 3.83 -8.57
N PHE A 89 -4.26 2.94 -9.25
CA PHE A 89 -3.64 2.00 -10.19
C PHE A 89 -3.09 2.69 -11.43
N ILE A 90 -3.82 3.65 -11.96
CA ILE A 90 -3.38 4.36 -13.18
C ILE A 90 -2.05 5.06 -12.94
N ASN A 91 -1.92 5.71 -11.79
CA ASN A 91 -0.72 6.48 -11.44
C ASN A 91 0.34 5.65 -10.76
N GLN A 92 0.06 4.39 -10.42
CA GLN A 92 0.95 3.53 -9.67
C GLN A 92 1.41 4.19 -8.38
N LYS A 93 0.45 4.69 -7.59
CA LYS A 93 0.74 5.39 -6.33
C LYS A 93 -0.05 4.78 -5.18
N VAL A 94 0.61 4.70 -4.03
CA VAL A 94 0.01 4.25 -2.78
C VAL A 94 0.24 5.36 -1.76
N TYR A 95 -0.85 5.98 -1.33
CA TYR A 95 -0.79 7.03 -0.31
C TYR A 95 -1.12 6.40 1.03
N ILE A 96 -0.22 6.54 2.00
CA ILE A 96 -0.46 6.04 3.36
C ILE A 96 -1.35 7.06 4.07
N ARG A 97 -2.52 6.59 4.54
CA ARG A 97 -3.48 7.44 5.24
C ARG A 97 -3.50 7.21 6.74
N PHE A 98 -3.08 6.03 7.17
CA PHE A 98 -3.13 5.66 8.59
C PHE A 98 -2.20 4.48 8.84
N VAL A 99 -1.46 4.52 9.94
CA VAL A 99 -0.71 3.38 10.46
C VAL A 99 -1.04 3.32 11.94
N GLY A 100 -1.50 2.18 12.41
CA GLY A 100 -1.89 2.08 13.81
C GLY A 100 -2.04 0.65 14.29
N THR A 101 -2.37 0.54 15.57
CA THR A 101 -2.69 -0.76 16.17
C THR A 101 -4.06 -1.22 15.71
N HIS A 102 -4.34 -2.51 15.93
CA HIS A 102 -5.65 -3.08 15.62
C HIS A 102 -6.76 -2.31 16.33
N GLU A 103 -6.55 -1.96 17.60
CA GLU A 103 -7.54 -1.22 18.39
C GLU A 103 -7.76 0.18 17.85
N GLU A 104 -6.68 0.86 17.46
CA GLU A 104 -6.79 2.20 16.87
C GLU A 104 -7.56 2.15 15.54
N TYR A 105 -7.28 1.13 14.74
CA TYR A 105 -7.98 0.94 13.49
C TYR A 105 -9.48 0.71 13.72
N ASP A 106 -9.83 -0.09 14.73
CA ASP A 106 -11.23 -0.40 15.02
C ASP A 106 -12.04 0.82 15.45
N ARG A 107 -11.38 1.89 15.89
CA ARG A 107 -12.05 3.14 16.29
C ARG A 107 -12.31 4.08 15.13
N ILE A 108 -11.80 3.79 13.94
CA ILE A 108 -12.02 4.65 12.77
C ILE A 108 -13.46 4.50 12.35
N LYS A 109 -14.20 5.63 12.32
CA LYS A 109 -15.64 5.60 12.03
C LYS A 109 -15.96 5.70 10.55
N ASP A 110 -15.10 6.32 9.77
CA ASP A 110 -15.37 6.56 8.36
C ASP A 110 -14.12 6.22 7.54
N ILE A 111 -13.81 4.94 7.53
CA ILE A 111 -12.55 4.40 6.97
C ILE A 111 -12.33 4.80 5.50
N LYS A 112 -13.40 4.91 4.74
CA LYS A 112 -13.27 5.20 3.31
C LYS A 112 -13.11 6.67 2.99
N ASN A 113 -13.02 7.53 4.00
CA ASN A 113 -12.87 8.97 3.80
C ASN A 113 -11.68 9.57 4.57
N ILE A 114 -10.88 8.73 5.20
CA ILE A 114 -9.69 9.24 5.90
C ILE A 114 -8.55 9.53 4.94
#